data_8e59270d54d4e98cdd3d6af879d5507f
#
_entry.id   8e59270d54d4e98cdd3d6af879d5507f
#
_cell.length_a   1.000
_cell.length_b   1.000
_cell.length_c   1.000
_cell.angle_alpha   90.00
_cell.angle_beta   90.00
_cell.angle_gamma   90.00
#
_symmetry.space_group_name_H-M   'P 1'
#
loop_
_entity.id
_entity.type
_entity.pdbx_description
1 polymer ?
#
loop_
_entity_poly.entity_id
_entity_poly.type
_entity_poly.pdbx_seq_one_letter_code
_entity_poly.pdbx_strand_id
1 'polypeptide(L)'
;LRAGTDFNSETVYHERNSGISPVTLGFKAKLMEERKLMPSLAFLGQVTLNSLASKNFKAPYTAPSIRLLFQHTLSDKLNLGYNLGAEWNGVTPDVTGVYTVSTSYSFDEKLGMFAEFYGYLNKFEKADHRFDAGFTYLISNNFQVDTSAGIGISEISPHYFLSAGVSYRFSTK
;
A
#
# COMPACT_ATOMS: atom_id res chain seq x y z
N LEU A 1 -0.94 -2.29 15.87
CA LEU A 1 -0.54 -3.51 15.19
C LEU A 1 -1.35 -3.68 13.91
N ARG A 2 -0.78 -4.33 12.91
CA ARG A 2 -1.40 -4.62 11.61
C ARG A 2 -1.09 -6.05 11.22
N ALA A 3 -2.06 -6.72 10.57
CA ALA A 3 -1.86 -7.99 9.91
C ALA A 3 -2.65 -7.95 8.60
N GLY A 4 -2.11 -8.54 7.55
CA GLY A 4 -2.76 -8.57 6.25
C GLY A 4 -2.28 -9.73 5.40
N THR A 5 -3.11 -10.14 4.48
CA THR A 5 -2.82 -11.07 3.40
C THR A 5 -3.81 -10.81 2.27
N ASP A 6 -3.45 -11.17 1.05
CA ASP A 6 -4.28 -11.01 -0.13
C ASP A 6 -4.55 -12.38 -0.77
N PHE A 7 -5.65 -12.49 -1.51
CA PHE A 7 -5.87 -13.59 -2.43
C PHE A 7 -5.51 -13.14 -3.84
N ASN A 8 -4.53 -13.78 -4.44
CA ASN A 8 -4.07 -13.48 -5.79
C ASN A 8 -4.51 -14.56 -6.79
N SER A 9 -4.86 -14.13 -7.98
CA SER A 9 -5.08 -15.00 -9.14
C SER A 9 -4.44 -14.34 -10.35
N GLU A 10 -3.40 -14.97 -10.88
CA GLU A 10 -2.67 -14.50 -12.06
C GLU A 10 -2.56 -15.60 -13.11
N THR A 11 -2.43 -15.19 -14.36
CA THR A 11 -2.18 -16.11 -15.46
C THR A 11 -0.80 -15.84 -16.03
N VAL A 12 0.07 -16.83 -15.94
CA VAL A 12 1.46 -16.78 -16.43
C VAL A 12 1.64 -17.91 -17.46
N TYR A 13 2.03 -17.56 -18.68
CA TYR A 13 2.23 -18.53 -19.78
C TYR A 13 1.07 -19.52 -19.96
N HIS A 14 -0.19 -19.03 -19.90
CA HIS A 14 -1.43 -19.82 -20.00
C HIS A 14 -1.78 -20.70 -18.78
N GLU A 15 -0.97 -20.70 -17.74
CA GLU A 15 -1.29 -21.36 -16.48
C GLU A 15 -1.88 -20.35 -15.49
N ARG A 16 -3.03 -20.71 -14.91
CA ARG A 16 -3.66 -19.90 -13.88
C ARG A 16 -3.14 -20.30 -12.50
N ASN A 17 -2.44 -19.38 -11.86
CA ASN A 17 -1.99 -19.50 -10.49
C ASN A 17 -2.93 -18.73 -9.57
N SER A 18 -3.46 -19.37 -8.54
CA SER A 18 -4.28 -18.71 -7.52
C SER A 18 -3.91 -19.19 -6.13
N GLY A 19 -4.02 -18.30 -5.16
CA GLY A 19 -3.71 -18.65 -3.78
C GLY A 19 -3.59 -17.43 -2.86
N ILE A 20 -3.27 -17.71 -1.62
CA ILE A 20 -3.06 -16.69 -0.58
C ILE A 20 -1.64 -16.15 -0.69
N SER A 21 -1.51 -14.84 -0.72
CA SER A 21 -0.25 -14.12 -0.62
C SER A 21 0.44 -14.34 0.72
N PRO A 22 1.73 -14.00 0.84
CA PRO A 22 2.41 -13.99 2.12
C PRO A 22 1.67 -13.16 3.18
N VAL A 23 1.71 -13.61 4.42
CA VAL A 23 1.16 -12.86 5.55
C VAL A 23 2.11 -11.73 5.92
N THR A 24 1.61 -10.51 6.01
CA THR A 24 2.35 -9.35 6.47
C THR A 24 1.91 -8.97 7.88
N LEU A 25 2.88 -8.83 8.78
CA LEU A 25 2.69 -8.31 10.13
C LEU A 25 3.42 -6.96 10.26
N GLY A 26 2.86 -6.04 11.02
CA GLY A 26 3.49 -4.74 11.18
C GLY A 26 2.91 -3.88 12.28
N PHE A 27 3.55 -2.73 12.46
CA PHE A 27 3.08 -1.70 13.38
C PHE A 27 3.23 -0.32 12.75
N LYS A 28 2.34 0.57 13.13
CA LYS A 28 2.42 2.00 12.81
C LYS A 28 2.52 2.77 14.12
N ALA A 29 3.54 3.60 14.22
CA ALA A 29 3.77 4.48 15.36
C ALA A 29 3.67 5.94 14.91
N LYS A 30 2.83 6.73 15.56
CA LYS A 30 2.77 8.18 15.36
C LYS A 30 3.99 8.80 16.05
N LEU A 31 4.78 9.54 15.30
CA LEU A 31 6.00 10.19 15.80
C LEU A 31 5.76 11.68 16.10
N MET A 32 4.95 12.35 15.27
CA MET A 32 4.68 13.79 15.41
C MET A 32 3.27 14.12 14.97
N GLU A 33 2.65 15.08 15.63
CA GLU A 33 1.35 15.64 15.21
C GLU A 33 1.54 16.79 14.24
N GLU A 34 0.56 16.98 13.36
CA GLU A 34 0.51 18.11 12.45
C GLU A 34 0.45 19.42 13.25
N ARG A 35 1.29 20.38 12.85
CA ARG A 35 1.31 21.74 13.45
C ARG A 35 1.59 22.78 12.39
N LYS A 36 0.59 23.56 12.00
CA LYS A 36 0.74 24.62 10.97
C LYS A 36 1.31 24.05 9.66
N LEU A 37 2.56 24.37 9.34
CA LEU A 37 3.25 23.91 8.13
C LEU A 37 3.99 22.57 8.32
N MET A 38 4.08 22.05 9.54
CA MET A 38 4.73 20.77 9.81
C MET A 38 3.70 19.63 9.64
N PRO A 39 3.98 18.63 8.79
CA PRO A 39 3.07 17.49 8.61
C PRO A 39 2.96 16.66 9.89
N SER A 40 1.90 15.89 10.02
CA SER A 40 1.94 14.73 10.89
C SER A 40 2.94 13.72 10.35
N LEU A 41 3.67 13.06 11.23
CA LEU A 41 4.67 12.04 10.89
C LEU A 41 4.36 10.74 11.60
N ALA A 42 4.39 9.64 10.86
CA ALA A 42 4.34 8.31 11.44
C ALA A 42 5.41 7.40 10.82
N PHE A 43 5.84 6.42 11.58
CA PHE A 43 6.69 5.32 11.13
C PHE A 43 5.85 4.08 10.94
N LEU A 44 6.05 3.38 9.84
CA LEU A 44 5.48 2.07 9.56
C LEU A 44 6.62 1.07 9.38
N GLY A 45 6.63 0.04 10.22
CA GLY A 45 7.49 -1.12 10.08
C GLY A 45 6.66 -2.36 9.83
N GLN A 46 7.04 -3.16 8.84
CA GLN A 46 6.33 -4.39 8.48
C GLN A 46 7.32 -5.51 8.16
N VAL A 47 6.85 -6.74 8.30
CA VAL A 47 7.56 -7.95 7.91
C VAL A 47 6.58 -8.87 7.19
N THR A 48 6.96 -9.29 5.99
CA THR A 48 6.20 -10.24 5.19
C THR A 48 6.79 -11.63 5.35
N LEU A 49 5.96 -12.55 5.86
CA LEU A 49 6.31 -13.94 6.16
C LEU A 49 6.02 -14.81 4.93
N ASN A 50 6.96 -14.85 4.01
CA ASN A 50 6.82 -15.52 2.71
C ASN A 50 6.59 -17.06 2.85
N SER A 51 6.99 -17.67 3.93
CA SER A 51 6.74 -19.08 4.22
C SER A 51 5.26 -19.43 4.42
N LEU A 52 4.44 -18.45 4.79
CA LEU A 52 3.00 -18.63 5.04
C LEU A 52 2.13 -18.46 3.79
N ALA A 53 2.72 -18.21 2.63
CA ALA A 53 2.00 -18.11 1.35
C ALA A 53 1.62 -19.48 0.78
N SER A 54 0.66 -19.50 -0.14
CA SER A 54 0.42 -20.65 -1.01
C SER A 54 1.66 -20.97 -1.84
N LYS A 55 1.81 -22.24 -2.24
CA LYS A 55 3.03 -22.77 -2.88
C LYS A 55 3.58 -21.88 -4.00
N ASN A 56 2.72 -21.36 -4.86
CA ASN A 56 3.11 -20.57 -6.03
C ASN A 56 3.46 -19.10 -5.70
N PHE A 57 3.22 -18.65 -4.45
CA PHE A 57 3.47 -17.29 -3.98
C PHE A 57 4.52 -17.22 -2.87
N LYS A 58 5.19 -18.34 -2.59
CA LYS A 58 6.31 -18.39 -1.61
C LYS A 58 7.55 -17.73 -2.18
N ALA A 59 8.24 -16.97 -1.33
CA ALA A 59 9.59 -16.52 -1.58
C ALA A 59 10.54 -17.13 -0.51
N PRO A 60 11.85 -17.27 -0.83
CA PRO A 60 12.79 -17.97 0.05
C PRO A 60 13.05 -17.26 1.37
N TYR A 61 12.93 -15.94 1.41
CA TYR A 61 13.28 -15.13 2.57
C TYR A 61 12.11 -14.31 3.09
N THR A 62 12.14 -14.00 4.37
CA THR A 62 11.26 -12.99 4.98
C THR A 62 11.60 -11.60 4.41
N ALA A 63 10.58 -10.81 4.12
CA ALA A 63 10.72 -9.52 3.47
C ALA A 63 10.31 -8.37 4.42
N PRO A 64 11.27 -7.65 5.02
CA PRO A 64 10.97 -6.46 5.81
C PRO A 64 10.61 -5.27 4.91
N SER A 65 9.87 -4.33 5.47
CA SER A 65 9.66 -3.00 4.87
C SER A 65 9.55 -1.93 5.95
N ILE A 66 10.03 -0.73 5.63
CA ILE A 66 9.96 0.44 6.50
C ILE A 66 9.49 1.64 5.69
N ARG A 67 8.66 2.51 6.29
CA ARG A 67 8.19 3.74 5.66
C ARG A 67 8.05 4.87 6.66
N LEU A 68 8.40 6.06 6.25
CA LEU A 68 8.02 7.31 6.88
C LEU A 68 6.79 7.86 6.15
N LEU A 69 5.76 8.16 6.90
CA LEU A 69 4.45 8.57 6.42
C LEU A 69 4.20 10.00 6.88
N PHE A 70 4.04 10.90 5.93
CA PHE A 70 3.77 12.31 6.17
C PHE A 70 2.36 12.64 5.70
N GLN A 71 1.67 13.53 6.42
CA GLN A 71 0.32 13.97 6.04
C GLN A 71 0.10 15.42 6.42
N HIS A 72 -0.52 16.16 5.50
CA HIS A 72 -1.07 17.49 5.73
C HIS A 72 -2.60 17.47 5.55
N THR A 73 -3.28 18.11 6.45
CA THR A 73 -4.70 18.43 6.35
C THR A 73 -4.83 19.77 5.64
N LEU A 74 -5.16 19.76 4.35
CA LEU A 74 -5.26 20.97 3.55
C LEU A 74 -6.61 21.69 3.74
N SER A 75 -7.66 20.94 4.06
CA SER A 75 -8.98 21.43 4.47
C SER A 75 -9.74 20.34 5.21
N ASP A 76 -10.95 20.63 5.70
CA ASP A 76 -11.82 19.64 6.37
C ASP A 76 -12.13 18.41 5.49
N LYS A 77 -11.95 18.55 4.18
CA LYS A 77 -12.26 17.47 3.22
C LYS A 77 -11.06 16.98 2.42
N LEU A 78 -9.96 17.71 2.38
CA LEU A 78 -8.82 17.42 1.53
C LEU A 78 -7.55 17.19 2.34
N ASN A 79 -6.92 16.05 2.12
CA ASN A 79 -5.62 15.71 2.70
C ASN A 79 -4.59 15.45 1.60
N LEU A 80 -3.33 15.75 1.92
CA LEU A 80 -2.15 15.41 1.14
C LEU A 80 -1.28 14.46 1.97
N GLY A 81 -0.99 13.29 1.44
CA GLY A 81 -0.08 12.32 2.02
C GLY A 81 1.15 12.13 1.14
N TYR A 82 2.31 11.89 1.73
CA TYR A 82 3.48 11.44 1.01
C TYR A 82 4.32 10.50 1.89
N ASN A 83 4.88 9.50 1.26
CA ASN A 83 5.62 8.45 1.96
C ASN A 83 6.97 8.23 1.29
N LEU A 84 7.96 7.91 2.10
CA LEU A 84 9.27 7.46 1.64
C LEU A 84 9.65 6.21 2.43
N GLY A 85 10.23 5.24 1.77
CA GLY A 85 10.58 4.00 2.43
C GLY A 85 11.50 3.10 1.65
N ALA A 86 11.71 1.94 2.21
CA ALA A 86 12.48 0.85 1.63
C ALA A 86 11.81 -0.48 1.93
N GLU A 87 11.86 -1.39 0.97
CA GLU A 87 11.30 -2.72 1.12
C GLU A 87 12.18 -3.77 0.45
N TRP A 88 12.05 -5.00 0.89
CA TRP A 88 12.67 -6.19 0.31
C TRP A 88 11.59 -7.13 -0.21
N ASN A 89 11.88 -7.80 -1.33
CA ASN A 89 10.94 -8.72 -1.97
C ASN A 89 11.01 -10.16 -1.41
N GLY A 90 12.00 -10.46 -0.59
CA GLY A 90 12.25 -11.81 -0.05
C GLY A 90 12.81 -12.81 -1.07
N VAL A 91 13.16 -12.37 -2.26
CA VAL A 91 13.78 -13.21 -3.30
C VAL A 91 15.27 -12.90 -3.42
N THR A 92 15.62 -11.61 -3.45
CA THR A 92 16.99 -11.13 -3.50
C THR A 92 17.32 -10.30 -2.26
N PRO A 93 18.60 -10.11 -1.91
CA PRO A 93 19.00 -9.25 -0.81
C PRO A 93 18.89 -7.75 -1.15
N ASP A 94 18.54 -7.42 -2.40
CA ASP A 94 18.50 -6.03 -2.85
C ASP A 94 17.30 -5.28 -2.25
N VAL A 95 17.58 -4.04 -1.88
CA VAL A 95 16.57 -3.12 -1.38
C VAL A 95 15.93 -2.36 -2.52
N THR A 96 14.61 -2.20 -2.46
CA THR A 96 13.83 -1.33 -3.33
C THR A 96 13.43 -0.09 -2.57
N GLY A 97 13.81 1.09 -3.05
CA GLY A 97 13.29 2.35 -2.55
C GLY A 97 11.82 2.52 -2.99
N VAL A 98 10.98 3.02 -2.10
CA VAL A 98 9.56 3.26 -2.41
C VAL A 98 9.17 4.67 -2.04
N TYR A 99 8.35 5.28 -2.86
CA TYR A 99 7.75 6.57 -2.56
C TYR A 99 6.29 6.61 -3.02
N THR A 100 5.52 7.47 -2.38
CA THR A 100 4.11 7.73 -2.70
C THR A 100 3.82 9.20 -2.48
N VAL A 101 3.02 9.80 -3.34
CA VAL A 101 2.34 11.08 -3.12
C VAL A 101 0.86 10.85 -3.40
N SER A 102 0.01 11.11 -2.43
CA SER A 102 -1.42 10.83 -2.51
C SER A 102 -2.25 12.02 -2.03
N THR A 103 -3.40 12.19 -2.65
CA THR A 103 -4.44 13.11 -2.18
C THR A 103 -5.70 12.32 -1.86
N SER A 104 -6.40 12.70 -0.81
CA SER A 104 -7.72 12.14 -0.50
C SER A 104 -8.73 13.24 -0.27
N TYR A 105 -9.93 13.05 -0.81
CA TYR A 105 -11.04 13.97 -0.68
C TYR A 105 -12.27 13.25 -0.12
N SER A 106 -12.86 13.81 0.95
CA SER A 106 -14.09 13.30 1.57
C SER A 106 -15.29 14.06 1.03
N PHE A 107 -16.18 13.39 0.30
CA PHE A 107 -17.43 13.97 -0.14
C PHE A 107 -18.38 14.20 1.04
N ASP A 108 -18.48 13.17 1.87
CA ASP A 108 -19.24 13.16 3.11
C ASP A 108 -18.54 12.25 4.17
N GLU A 109 -19.27 11.88 5.24
CA GLU A 109 -18.74 11.04 6.32
C GLU A 109 -18.46 9.58 5.89
N LYS A 110 -19.01 9.14 4.75
CA LYS A 110 -18.90 7.75 4.28
C LYS A 110 -18.14 7.60 2.98
N LEU A 111 -18.36 8.52 2.04
CA LEU A 111 -17.79 8.44 0.70
C LEU A 111 -16.56 9.31 0.59
N GLY A 112 -15.45 8.72 0.20
CA GLY A 112 -14.21 9.40 -0.14
C GLY A 112 -13.67 8.96 -1.50
N MET A 113 -12.76 9.75 -2.04
CA MET A 113 -11.94 9.40 -3.19
C MET A 113 -10.46 9.64 -2.87
N PHE A 114 -9.59 8.98 -3.59
CA PHE A 114 -8.16 9.24 -3.55
C PHE A 114 -7.55 9.19 -4.96
N ALA A 115 -6.41 9.83 -5.09
CA ALA A 115 -5.52 9.69 -6.23
C ALA A 115 -4.09 9.59 -5.71
N GLU A 116 -3.30 8.68 -6.29
CA GLU A 116 -1.97 8.36 -5.82
C GLU A 116 -0.99 8.24 -6.99
N PHE A 117 0.17 8.87 -6.84
CA PHE A 117 1.34 8.65 -7.67
C PHE A 117 2.42 7.99 -6.81
N TYR A 118 2.92 6.85 -7.25
CA TYR A 118 3.90 6.09 -6.50
C TYR A 118 4.91 5.41 -7.39
N GLY A 119 5.99 4.93 -6.79
CA GLY A 119 7.01 4.23 -7.55
C GLY A 119 7.96 3.41 -6.72
N TYR A 120 8.64 2.53 -7.46
CA TYR A 120 9.65 1.61 -6.96
C TYR A 120 10.99 1.93 -7.63
N LEU A 121 12.01 2.09 -6.81
CA LEU A 121 13.37 2.46 -7.22
C LEU A 121 14.29 1.26 -6.97
N ASN A 122 14.40 0.40 -7.96
CA ASN A 122 15.27 -0.77 -7.92
C ASN A 122 16.70 -0.39 -8.31
N LYS A 123 17.69 -1.00 -7.68
CA LYS A 123 19.10 -0.68 -7.87
C LYS A 123 19.62 -0.90 -9.30
N PHE A 124 19.12 -1.94 -9.96
CA PHE A 124 19.64 -2.41 -11.26
C PHE A 124 18.63 -2.34 -12.39
N GLU A 125 17.44 -1.77 -12.14
CA GLU A 125 16.36 -1.68 -13.12
C GLU A 125 15.94 -0.22 -13.31
N LYS A 126 15.17 0.04 -14.37
CA LYS A 126 14.49 1.33 -14.52
C LYS A 126 13.50 1.52 -13.38
N ALA A 127 13.27 2.76 -12.98
CA ALA A 127 12.26 3.07 -11.99
C ALA A 127 10.85 2.70 -12.50
N ASP A 128 10.07 2.07 -11.64
CA ASP A 128 8.68 1.71 -11.91
C ASP A 128 7.78 2.78 -11.32
N HIS A 129 7.16 3.60 -12.15
CA HIS A 129 6.27 4.68 -11.76
C HIS A 129 4.84 4.34 -12.15
N ARG A 130 3.91 4.56 -11.23
CA ARG A 130 2.49 4.23 -11.39
C ARG A 130 1.61 5.35 -10.88
N PHE A 131 0.40 5.40 -11.43
CA PHE A 131 -0.66 6.27 -10.95
C PHE A 131 -1.93 5.44 -10.75
N ASP A 132 -2.65 5.72 -9.67
CA ASP A 132 -3.99 5.19 -9.48
C ASP A 132 -4.94 6.22 -8.86
N ALA A 133 -6.22 5.90 -8.95
CA ALA A 133 -7.27 6.62 -8.27
C ALA A 133 -8.41 5.67 -7.91
N GLY A 134 -9.14 6.01 -6.87
CA GLY A 134 -10.20 5.12 -6.38
C GLY A 134 -11.16 5.79 -5.44
N PHE A 135 -12.11 5.00 -5.00
CA PHE A 135 -13.14 5.41 -4.04
C PHE A 135 -13.10 4.52 -2.82
N THR A 136 -13.43 5.11 -1.68
CA THR A 136 -13.61 4.42 -0.40
C THR A 136 -15.01 4.66 0.09
N TYR A 137 -15.64 3.64 0.67
CA TYR A 137 -16.96 3.76 1.26
C TYR A 137 -17.04 3.07 2.62
N LEU A 138 -17.37 3.85 3.67
CA LEU A 138 -17.59 3.36 5.01
C LEU A 138 -18.99 2.77 5.13
N ILE A 139 -19.09 1.45 5.15
CA ILE A 139 -20.35 0.73 5.41
C ILE A 139 -20.78 0.93 6.88
N SER A 140 -19.79 0.91 7.78
CA SER A 140 -19.96 1.26 9.20
C SER A 140 -18.68 1.92 9.72
N ASN A 141 -18.70 2.44 10.94
CA ASN A 141 -17.52 3.08 11.56
C ASN A 141 -16.28 2.17 11.63
N ASN A 142 -16.46 0.87 11.49
CA ASN A 142 -15.38 -0.11 11.59
C ASN A 142 -15.16 -0.91 10.30
N PHE A 143 -16.01 -0.73 9.28
CA PHE A 143 -15.93 -1.51 8.06
C PHE A 143 -15.98 -0.60 6.82
N GLN A 144 -14.93 -0.66 6.01
CA GLN A 144 -14.75 0.09 4.78
C GLN A 144 -14.57 -0.87 3.62
N VAL A 145 -15.10 -0.50 2.47
CA VAL A 145 -14.79 -1.09 1.16
C VAL A 145 -14.12 -0.04 0.30
N ASP A 146 -13.27 -0.48 -0.62
CA ASP A 146 -12.59 0.39 -1.57
C ASP A 146 -12.46 -0.26 -2.93
N THR A 147 -12.30 0.57 -3.95
CA THR A 147 -12.00 0.15 -5.32
C THR A 147 -11.09 1.17 -5.96
N SER A 148 -10.14 0.70 -6.77
CA SER A 148 -9.26 1.56 -7.53
C SER A 148 -8.95 1.00 -8.92
N ALA A 149 -8.52 1.91 -9.79
CA ALA A 149 -7.94 1.60 -11.08
C ALA A 149 -6.66 2.40 -11.26
N GLY A 150 -5.67 1.79 -11.88
CA GLY A 150 -4.37 2.44 -12.09
C GLY A 150 -3.71 2.04 -13.39
N ILE A 151 -2.71 2.82 -13.76
CA ILE A 151 -1.88 2.64 -14.95
C ILE A 151 -0.40 2.70 -14.57
N GLY A 152 0.41 1.95 -15.29
CA GLY A 152 1.86 2.12 -15.29
C GLY A 152 2.28 3.29 -16.18
N ILE A 153 3.22 4.08 -15.70
CA ILE A 153 3.79 5.23 -16.43
C ILE A 153 5.13 4.88 -17.04
N SER A 154 5.89 4.00 -16.40
CA SER A 154 7.17 3.50 -16.90
C SER A 154 6.99 2.32 -17.85
N GLU A 155 7.96 2.10 -18.74
CA GLU A 155 7.97 0.96 -19.68
C GLU A 155 7.90 -0.41 -19.00
N ILE A 156 8.43 -0.52 -17.76
CA ILE A 156 8.45 -1.78 -17.00
C ILE A 156 7.19 -1.97 -16.12
N SER A 157 6.35 -0.94 -16.02
CA SER A 157 5.14 -1.00 -15.21
C SER A 157 4.04 -1.80 -15.90
N PRO A 158 3.10 -2.42 -15.16
CA PRO A 158 1.91 -3.02 -15.75
C PRO A 158 1.09 -1.97 -16.48
N HIS A 159 0.52 -2.31 -17.64
CA HIS A 159 -0.26 -1.36 -18.45
C HIS A 159 -1.44 -0.76 -17.67
N TYR A 160 -2.17 -1.61 -16.96
CA TYR A 160 -3.26 -1.19 -16.07
C TYR A 160 -3.49 -2.24 -14.99
N PHE A 161 -4.18 -1.84 -13.94
CA PHE A 161 -4.68 -2.74 -12.91
C PHE A 161 -6.01 -2.25 -12.35
N LEU A 162 -6.77 -3.17 -11.79
CA LEU A 162 -7.99 -2.92 -11.03
C LEU A 162 -7.83 -3.55 -9.66
N SER A 163 -8.31 -2.88 -8.63
CA SER A 163 -8.28 -3.37 -7.27
C SER A 163 -9.62 -3.17 -6.57
N ALA A 164 -9.95 -4.09 -5.68
CA ALA A 164 -11.03 -3.93 -4.73
C ALA A 164 -10.56 -4.46 -3.36
N GLY A 165 -10.88 -3.75 -2.30
CA GLY A 165 -10.41 -4.05 -0.97
C GLY A 165 -11.51 -3.93 0.08
N VAL A 166 -11.24 -4.54 1.22
CA VAL A 166 -12.05 -4.40 2.42
C VAL A 166 -11.13 -4.17 3.62
N SER A 167 -11.54 -3.27 4.51
CA SER A 167 -10.81 -2.96 5.73
C SER A 167 -11.74 -3.03 6.93
N TYR A 168 -11.32 -3.73 7.97
CA TYR A 168 -12.05 -3.83 9.21
C TYR A 168 -11.20 -3.41 10.40
N ARG A 169 -11.72 -2.53 11.23
CA ARG A 169 -11.07 -2.03 12.45
C ARG A 169 -11.59 -2.77 13.68
N PHE A 170 -10.70 -3.51 14.32
CA PHE A 170 -11.00 -4.10 15.63
C PHE A 170 -10.69 -3.09 16.74
N SER A 171 -11.60 -2.94 17.69
CA SER A 171 -11.31 -2.21 18.93
C SER A 171 -10.45 -3.10 19.83
N THR A 172 -9.24 -2.66 20.12
CA THR A 172 -8.40 -3.26 21.18
C THR A 172 -8.62 -2.41 22.44
N LYS A 173 -9.36 -2.95 23.40
CA LYS A 173 -9.47 -2.37 24.74
C LYS A 173 -8.19 -2.63 25.52
#